data_2495859b333208cc7cfe94d62349b0ff
#
_entry.id   2495859b333208cc7cfe94d62349b0ff
#
_cell.length_a   1.000
_cell.length_b   1.000
_cell.length_c   1.000
_cell.angle_alpha   90.00
_cell.angle_beta   90.00
_cell.angle_gamma   90.00
#
_symmetry.space_group_name_H-M   'P 1'
#
loop_
_entity.id
_entity.type
_entity.pdbx_description
1 polymer ?
#
loop_
_entity_poly.entity_id
_entity_poly.type
_entity_poly.pdbx_seq_one_letter_code
_entity_poly.pdbx_strand_id
1 'polypeptide(L)'
;IAETGKSAVDASQEVPLIIMIASYYIKTMEQALAPETRPAALPFMAIKKIAVHYRPRPVVGIIAPWNYPVANALMDAIGALAAGCAVLLKPSERTPLTAELLLRGWLESGAPEVLALAQGAREVAEAVIDASDFIQFTGSSATGAKVMERAARRLTPVSLELGGKDPMIVLE
;
A
#
# COMPACT_ATOMS: atom_id res chain seq x y z
N ILE A 1 -17.71 -10.27 4.62
CA ILE A 1 -18.18 -11.51 5.27
C ILE A 1 -18.30 -12.61 4.22
N ALA A 2 -19.07 -12.43 3.15
CA ALA A 2 -19.35 -13.48 2.14
C ALA A 2 -18.08 -14.08 1.50
N GLU A 3 -17.06 -13.28 1.23
CA GLU A 3 -15.81 -13.74 0.60
C GLU A 3 -14.77 -14.30 1.59
N THR A 4 -14.79 -13.86 2.85
CA THR A 4 -13.76 -14.20 3.83
C THR A 4 -14.20 -15.17 4.91
N GLY A 5 -15.51 -15.34 5.12
CA GLY A 5 -16.05 -16.10 6.24
C GLY A 5 -15.85 -15.46 7.62
N LYS A 6 -15.43 -14.19 7.69
CA LYS A 6 -15.24 -13.45 8.95
C LYS A 6 -16.53 -13.29 9.72
N SER A 7 -16.40 -13.14 11.04
CA SER A 7 -17.51 -12.67 11.88
C SER A 7 -17.94 -11.26 11.48
N ALA A 8 -19.20 -10.92 11.75
CA ALA A 8 -19.71 -9.56 11.51
C ALA A 8 -18.92 -8.51 12.32
N VAL A 9 -18.50 -8.86 13.53
CA VAL A 9 -17.71 -7.99 14.41
C VAL A 9 -16.36 -7.67 13.76
N ASP A 10 -15.61 -8.69 13.32
CA ASP A 10 -14.29 -8.48 12.69
C ASP A 10 -14.41 -7.71 11.38
N ALA A 11 -15.40 -8.03 10.54
CA ALA A 11 -15.61 -7.34 9.29
C ALA A 11 -15.98 -5.86 9.50
N SER A 12 -16.72 -5.54 10.55
CA SER A 12 -17.15 -4.16 10.84
C SER A 12 -16.00 -3.25 11.27
N GLN A 13 -14.85 -3.79 11.69
CA GLN A 13 -13.70 -3.00 12.13
C GLN A 13 -12.86 -2.44 10.99
N GLU A 14 -12.91 -3.04 9.82
CA GLU A 14 -12.05 -2.63 8.70
C GLU A 14 -12.35 -1.21 8.21
N VAL A 15 -13.62 -0.85 8.05
CA VAL A 15 -13.99 0.48 7.54
C VAL A 15 -13.64 1.62 8.51
N PRO A 16 -13.96 1.54 9.81
CA PRO A 16 -13.52 2.55 10.79
C PRO A 16 -12.00 2.71 10.85
N LEU A 17 -11.24 1.62 10.74
CA LEU A 17 -9.78 1.67 10.70
C LEU A 17 -9.30 2.51 9.51
N ILE A 18 -9.83 2.27 8.33
CA ILE A 18 -9.46 3.00 7.12
C ILE A 18 -9.83 4.49 7.22
N ILE A 19 -10.99 4.83 7.78
CA ILE A 19 -11.39 6.22 8.02
C ILE A 19 -10.39 6.90 8.98
N MET A 20 -9.95 6.21 10.01
CA MET A 20 -8.97 6.73 10.97
C MET A 20 -7.61 6.99 10.29
N ILE A 21 -7.13 6.06 9.47
CA ILE A 21 -5.88 6.18 8.72
C ILE A 21 -5.97 7.33 7.71
N ALA A 22 -7.05 7.42 6.94
CA ALA A 22 -7.26 8.53 6.01
C ALA A 22 -7.26 9.89 6.73
N SER A 23 -7.95 9.97 7.87
CA SER A 23 -8.00 11.18 8.68
C SER A 23 -6.61 11.57 9.23
N TYR A 24 -5.77 10.60 9.55
CA TYR A 24 -4.39 10.83 9.97
C TYR A 24 -3.56 11.44 8.81
N TYR A 25 -3.60 10.84 7.63
CA TYR A 25 -2.86 11.36 6.47
C TYR A 25 -3.33 12.75 6.06
N ILE A 26 -4.63 13.02 6.03
CA ILE A 26 -5.16 14.35 5.72
C ILE A 26 -4.57 15.43 6.65
N LYS A 27 -4.37 15.11 7.92
CA LYS A 27 -3.86 16.05 8.92
C LYS A 27 -2.34 16.20 8.90
N THR A 28 -1.60 15.19 8.42
CA THR A 28 -0.15 15.12 8.62
C THR A 28 0.67 15.18 7.33
N MET A 29 0.06 14.86 6.18
CA MET A 29 0.79 14.68 4.93
C MET A 29 1.51 15.94 4.45
N GLU A 30 0.89 17.12 4.60
CA GLU A 30 1.49 18.38 4.18
C GLU A 30 2.80 18.64 4.93
N GLN A 31 2.80 18.44 6.24
CA GLN A 31 4.01 18.57 7.06
C GLN A 31 5.03 17.47 6.76
N ALA A 32 4.58 16.22 6.57
CA ALA A 32 5.46 15.09 6.31
C ALA A 32 6.17 15.17 4.95
N LEU A 33 5.55 15.82 3.97
CA LEU A 33 6.09 15.98 2.62
C LEU A 33 6.73 17.35 2.39
N ALA A 34 6.73 18.23 3.39
CA ALA A 34 7.35 19.55 3.29
C ALA A 34 8.85 19.42 3.02
N PRO A 35 9.42 20.29 2.17
CA PRO A 35 10.85 20.32 1.96
C PRO A 35 11.61 20.58 3.26
N GLU A 36 12.67 19.81 3.51
CA GLU A 36 13.50 19.95 4.70
C GLU A 36 14.85 20.56 4.36
N THR A 37 15.26 21.58 5.12
CA THR A 37 16.63 22.09 5.03
C THR A 37 17.53 21.28 5.98
N ARG A 38 18.68 20.85 5.48
CA ARG A 38 19.66 20.09 6.26
C ARG A 38 20.93 20.93 6.45
N PRO A 39 21.53 20.95 7.65
CA PRO A 39 22.83 21.60 7.87
C PRO A 39 23.93 20.87 7.09
N ALA A 40 24.92 21.60 6.64
CA ALA A 40 26.09 21.00 6.05
C ALA A 40 26.90 20.23 7.12
N ALA A 41 27.30 18.99 6.79
CA ALA A 41 28.07 18.15 7.72
C ALA A 41 29.47 18.63 7.99
N LEU A 42 30.06 19.40 7.04
CA LEU A 42 31.45 19.87 7.13
C LEU A 42 31.50 21.38 6.99
N PRO A 43 32.39 22.09 7.78
CA PRO A 43 32.45 23.55 7.79
C PRO A 43 32.70 24.19 6.42
N PHE A 44 33.54 23.58 5.57
CA PHE A 44 33.81 24.08 4.23
C PHE A 44 32.61 23.96 3.26
N MET A 45 31.57 23.17 3.61
CA MET A 45 30.34 23.04 2.86
C MET A 45 29.25 24.00 3.35
N ALA A 46 29.52 24.82 4.37
CA ALA A 46 28.53 25.72 4.98
C ALA A 46 27.93 26.74 3.99
N ILE A 47 28.64 27.03 2.89
CA ILE A 47 28.15 27.89 1.80
C ILE A 47 27.09 27.23 0.92
N LYS A 48 26.91 25.88 1.02
CA LYS A 48 25.95 25.14 0.23
C LYS A 48 24.61 25.07 0.94
N LYS A 49 23.54 25.26 0.20
CA LYS A 49 22.17 25.00 0.68
C LYS A 49 21.82 23.54 0.36
N ILE A 50 21.58 22.77 1.41
CA ILE A 50 21.21 21.36 1.30
C ILE A 50 19.73 21.25 1.66
N ALA A 51 18.92 20.67 0.75
CA ALA A 51 17.51 20.44 1.00
C ALA A 51 17.12 19.03 0.54
N VAL A 52 16.15 18.45 1.24
CA VAL A 52 15.48 17.21 0.86
C VAL A 52 14.09 17.59 0.31
N HIS A 53 13.78 17.10 -0.87
CA HIS A 53 12.48 17.27 -1.49
C HIS A 53 11.87 15.90 -1.73
N TYR A 54 10.63 15.71 -1.32
CA TYR A 54 9.86 14.50 -1.57
C TYR A 54 9.15 14.59 -2.92
N ARG A 55 9.18 13.51 -3.68
CA ARG A 55 8.49 13.39 -4.96
C ARG A 55 7.71 12.09 -5.01
N PRO A 56 6.47 12.09 -5.52
CA PRO A 56 5.69 10.88 -5.67
C PRO A 56 6.38 9.91 -6.64
N ARG A 57 6.20 8.63 -6.42
CA ARG A 57 6.42 7.62 -7.45
C ARG A 57 5.26 7.69 -8.43
N PRO A 58 5.48 7.56 -9.76
CA PRO A 58 4.38 7.64 -10.71
C PRO A 58 3.29 6.61 -10.44
N VAL A 59 3.66 5.34 -10.29
CA VAL A 59 2.73 4.24 -10.04
C VAL A 59 3.22 3.38 -8.87
N VAL A 60 2.37 3.19 -7.88
CA VAL A 60 2.56 2.24 -6.76
C VAL A 60 1.67 1.03 -6.99
N GLY A 61 2.29 -0.14 -7.17
CA GLY A 61 1.59 -1.42 -7.23
C GLY A 61 1.36 -1.96 -5.83
N ILE A 62 0.12 -2.26 -5.49
CA ILE A 62 -0.27 -2.85 -4.22
C ILE A 62 -0.80 -4.24 -4.44
N ILE A 63 -0.18 -5.24 -3.81
CA ILE A 63 -0.61 -6.63 -3.87
C ILE A 63 -1.07 -7.04 -2.47
N ALA A 64 -2.39 -7.14 -2.29
CA ALA A 64 -3.03 -7.32 -1.01
C ALA A 64 -3.55 -8.77 -0.80
N PRO A 65 -3.51 -9.30 0.43
CA PRO A 65 -4.06 -10.60 0.78
C PRO A 65 -5.58 -10.55 1.01
N TRP A 66 -6.16 -11.72 1.29
CA TRP A 66 -7.61 -11.91 1.42
C TRP A 66 -8.17 -11.74 2.84
N ASN A 67 -7.31 -11.83 3.87
CA ASN A 67 -7.76 -11.91 5.26
C ASN A 67 -8.39 -10.61 5.81
N TYR A 68 -7.91 -9.44 5.38
CA TYR A 68 -8.50 -8.13 5.66
C TYR A 68 -8.61 -7.35 4.34
N PRO A 69 -9.59 -7.70 3.48
CA PRO A 69 -9.59 -7.24 2.08
C PRO A 69 -9.80 -5.74 1.91
N VAL A 70 -10.49 -5.08 2.83
CA VAL A 70 -10.65 -3.61 2.84
C VAL A 70 -9.41 -2.95 3.43
N ALA A 71 -8.99 -3.41 4.60
CA ALA A 71 -7.88 -2.79 5.33
C ALA A 71 -6.56 -2.92 4.59
N ASN A 72 -6.17 -4.13 4.18
CA ASN A 72 -4.90 -4.36 3.48
C ASN A 72 -4.84 -3.71 2.09
N ALA A 73 -5.99 -3.54 1.43
CA ALA A 73 -6.03 -2.84 0.14
C ALA A 73 -5.89 -1.33 0.29
N LEU A 74 -6.60 -0.73 1.24
CA LEU A 74 -6.70 0.72 1.35
C LEU A 74 -5.67 1.35 2.29
N MET A 75 -5.18 0.65 3.29
CA MET A 75 -4.18 1.18 4.23
C MET A 75 -2.94 1.67 3.49
N ASP A 76 -2.42 0.85 2.59
CA ASP A 76 -1.25 1.18 1.77
C ASP A 76 -1.61 2.15 0.64
N ALA A 77 -2.80 1.99 0.04
CA ALA A 77 -3.27 2.87 -1.02
C ALA A 77 -3.44 4.32 -0.57
N ILE A 78 -3.99 4.55 0.61
CA ILE A 78 -4.19 5.91 1.17
C ILE A 78 -2.84 6.61 1.34
N GLY A 79 -1.82 5.93 1.87
CA GLY A 79 -0.48 6.50 2.00
C GLY A 79 0.13 6.90 0.66
N ALA A 80 0.02 6.03 -0.36
CA ALA A 80 0.51 6.31 -1.70
C ALA A 80 -0.25 7.47 -2.37
N LEU A 81 -1.58 7.48 -2.30
CA LEU A 81 -2.43 8.56 -2.84
C LEU A 81 -2.16 9.88 -2.14
N ALA A 82 -2.01 9.89 -0.82
CA ALA A 82 -1.65 11.08 -0.04
C ALA A 82 -0.28 11.64 -0.44
N ALA A 83 0.66 10.79 -0.84
CA ALA A 83 1.95 11.20 -1.36
C ALA A 83 1.91 11.68 -2.83
N GLY A 84 0.75 11.64 -3.49
CA GLY A 84 0.55 12.05 -4.88
C GLY A 84 0.87 10.98 -5.93
N CYS A 85 0.90 9.71 -5.54
CA CYS A 85 1.09 8.58 -6.45
C CYS A 85 -0.23 8.12 -7.07
N ALA A 86 -0.18 7.54 -8.27
CA ALA A 86 -1.24 6.66 -8.76
C ALA A 86 -1.08 5.26 -8.16
N VAL A 87 -2.18 4.56 -7.95
CA VAL A 87 -2.22 3.23 -7.34
C VAL A 87 -2.78 2.20 -8.31
N LEU A 88 -2.05 1.11 -8.51
CA LEU A 88 -2.51 -0.09 -9.19
C LEU A 88 -2.70 -1.20 -8.16
N LEU A 89 -3.95 -1.42 -7.75
CA LEU A 89 -4.30 -2.38 -6.72
C LEU A 89 -4.58 -3.76 -7.32
N LYS A 90 -3.85 -4.77 -6.88
CA LYS A 90 -4.15 -6.17 -7.11
C LYS A 90 -4.62 -6.83 -5.82
N PRO A 91 -5.91 -7.01 -5.61
CA PRO A 91 -6.43 -7.76 -4.47
C PRO A 91 -6.14 -9.25 -4.60
N SER A 92 -6.35 -10.00 -3.54
CA SER A 92 -6.40 -11.46 -3.66
C SER A 92 -7.52 -11.90 -4.59
N GLU A 93 -7.28 -12.91 -5.39
CA GLU A 93 -8.29 -13.59 -6.22
C GLU A 93 -9.42 -14.23 -5.41
N ARG A 94 -9.26 -14.31 -4.08
CA ARG A 94 -10.30 -14.82 -3.16
C ARG A 94 -11.31 -13.77 -2.72
N THR A 95 -10.98 -12.48 -2.92
CA THR A 95 -11.81 -11.35 -2.45
C THR A 95 -12.00 -10.29 -3.54
N PRO A 96 -12.40 -10.69 -4.78
CA PRO A 96 -12.51 -9.78 -5.91
C PRO A 96 -13.66 -8.78 -5.76
N LEU A 97 -14.81 -9.21 -5.22
CA LEU A 97 -16.02 -8.37 -5.11
C LEU A 97 -15.82 -7.23 -4.11
N THR A 98 -15.10 -7.47 -3.01
CA THR A 98 -14.75 -6.42 -2.06
C THR A 98 -13.94 -5.32 -2.74
N ALA A 99 -12.94 -5.68 -3.55
CA ALA A 99 -12.11 -4.72 -4.25
C ALA A 99 -12.88 -3.94 -5.34
N GLU A 100 -13.79 -4.60 -6.05
CA GLU A 100 -14.70 -3.93 -7.00
C GLU A 100 -15.60 -2.92 -6.32
N LEU A 101 -16.14 -3.26 -5.15
CA LEU A 101 -16.95 -2.34 -4.37
C LEU A 101 -16.16 -1.12 -3.93
N LEU A 102 -14.90 -1.30 -3.52
CA LEU A 102 -14.01 -0.20 -3.14
C LEU A 102 -13.72 0.72 -4.33
N LEU A 103 -13.37 0.16 -5.50
CA LEU A 103 -13.13 0.96 -6.69
C LEU A 103 -14.39 1.70 -7.14
N ARG A 104 -15.55 1.05 -7.12
CA ARG A 104 -16.82 1.69 -7.44
C ARG A 104 -17.11 2.85 -6.51
N GLY A 105 -16.97 2.67 -5.20
CA GLY A 105 -17.16 3.76 -4.24
C GLY A 105 -16.18 4.92 -4.45
N TRP A 106 -14.92 4.63 -4.84
CA TRP A 106 -13.95 5.64 -5.23
C TRP A 106 -14.43 6.48 -6.41
N LEU A 107 -14.88 5.84 -7.48
CA LEU A 107 -15.35 6.51 -8.70
C LEU A 107 -16.66 7.29 -8.45
N GLU A 108 -17.61 6.71 -7.74
CA GLU A 108 -18.89 7.36 -7.38
C GLU A 108 -18.69 8.58 -6.46
N SER A 109 -17.61 8.64 -5.69
CA SER A 109 -17.27 9.79 -4.85
C SER A 109 -16.80 11.02 -5.65
N GLY A 110 -16.55 10.88 -6.95
CA GLY A 110 -15.98 11.94 -7.80
C GLY A 110 -14.48 12.15 -7.56
N ALA A 111 -13.80 11.22 -6.88
CA ALA A 111 -12.36 11.28 -6.67
C ALA A 111 -11.61 11.11 -8.01
N PRO A 112 -10.36 11.64 -8.13
CA PRO A 112 -9.56 11.49 -9.35
C PRO A 112 -9.35 10.03 -9.75
N GLU A 113 -9.24 9.76 -11.05
CA GLU A 113 -8.98 8.41 -11.60
C GLU A 113 -7.49 8.01 -11.45
N VAL A 114 -7.02 7.99 -10.21
CA VAL A 114 -5.64 7.62 -9.85
C VAL A 114 -5.57 6.29 -9.08
N LEU A 115 -6.70 5.59 -8.97
CA LEU A 115 -6.81 4.26 -8.39
C LEU A 115 -7.36 3.32 -9.47
N ALA A 116 -6.59 2.30 -9.83
CA ALA A 116 -6.98 1.26 -10.77
C ALA A 116 -6.92 -0.13 -10.11
N LEU A 117 -7.78 -1.04 -10.59
CA LEU A 117 -7.88 -2.40 -10.08
C LEU A 117 -7.41 -3.40 -11.14
N ALA A 118 -6.50 -4.30 -10.77
CA ALA A 118 -6.04 -5.41 -11.58
C ALA A 118 -6.43 -6.73 -10.90
N GLN A 119 -7.48 -7.38 -11.39
CA GLN A 119 -7.96 -8.65 -10.86
C GLN A 119 -7.35 -9.83 -11.59
N GLY A 120 -7.01 -10.86 -10.85
CA GLY A 120 -6.47 -12.10 -11.36
C GLY A 120 -5.48 -12.76 -10.41
N ALA A 121 -4.90 -13.87 -10.87
CA ALA A 121 -3.98 -14.69 -10.09
C ALA A 121 -2.52 -14.19 -10.24
N ARG A 122 -1.59 -15.14 -10.27
CA ARG A 122 -0.15 -14.87 -10.27
C ARG A 122 0.31 -14.02 -11.47
N GLU A 123 -0.21 -14.31 -12.66
CA GLU A 123 0.20 -13.63 -13.91
C GLU A 123 -0.13 -12.14 -13.84
N VAL A 124 -1.27 -11.79 -13.25
CA VAL A 124 -1.65 -10.39 -13.04
C VAL A 124 -0.78 -9.73 -11.97
N ALA A 125 -0.42 -10.45 -10.89
CA ALA A 125 0.54 -9.93 -9.91
C ALA A 125 1.91 -9.62 -10.56
N GLU A 126 2.38 -10.50 -11.44
CA GLU A 126 3.61 -10.30 -12.18
C GLU A 126 3.53 -9.08 -13.11
N ALA A 127 2.41 -8.89 -13.80
CA ALA A 127 2.18 -7.71 -14.64
C ALA A 127 2.12 -6.41 -13.82
N VAL A 128 1.49 -6.43 -12.64
CA VAL A 128 1.46 -5.28 -11.71
C VAL A 128 2.88 -4.92 -11.26
N ILE A 129 3.73 -5.91 -10.93
CA ILE A 129 5.12 -5.66 -10.55
C ILE A 129 5.88 -4.98 -11.70
N ASP A 130 5.70 -5.47 -12.93
CA ASP A 130 6.38 -4.93 -14.10
C ASP A 130 5.90 -3.53 -14.51
N ALA A 131 4.65 -3.19 -14.20
CA ALA A 131 4.03 -1.90 -14.53
C ALA A 131 4.25 -0.81 -13.46
N SER A 132 4.86 -1.14 -12.31
CA SER A 132 4.92 -0.23 -11.18
C SER A 132 6.33 0.30 -10.92
N ASP A 133 6.41 1.49 -10.29
CA ASP A 133 7.66 2.14 -9.87
C ASP A 133 8.01 1.89 -8.40
N PHE A 134 7.08 1.32 -7.66
CA PHE A 134 7.21 0.85 -6.28
C PHE A 134 6.19 -0.26 -6.02
N ILE A 135 6.56 -1.27 -5.25
CA ILE A 135 5.65 -2.35 -4.87
C ILE A 135 5.48 -2.40 -3.36
N GLN A 136 4.23 -2.39 -2.94
CA GLN A 136 3.81 -2.76 -1.60
C GLN A 136 3.16 -4.14 -1.66
N PHE A 137 3.70 -5.08 -0.93
CA PHE A 137 3.20 -6.45 -0.88
C PHE A 137 2.94 -6.89 0.55
N THR A 138 1.76 -7.44 0.78
CA THR A 138 1.39 -8.10 2.04
C THR A 138 1.01 -9.54 1.77
N GLY A 139 1.68 -10.51 2.44
CA GLY A 139 1.43 -11.92 2.24
C GLY A 139 2.48 -12.86 2.82
N SER A 140 2.60 -14.06 2.26
CA SER A 140 3.57 -15.04 2.76
C SER A 140 5.02 -14.69 2.38
N SER A 141 5.97 -15.06 3.23
CA SER A 141 7.42 -14.87 2.99
C SER A 141 7.87 -15.53 1.68
N ALA A 142 7.35 -16.70 1.35
CA ALA A 142 7.69 -17.40 0.12
C ALA A 142 7.21 -16.65 -1.14
N THR A 143 6.06 -15.98 -1.07
CA THR A 143 5.57 -15.14 -2.17
C THR A 143 6.31 -13.81 -2.21
N GLY A 144 6.58 -13.20 -1.06
CA GLY A 144 7.36 -11.95 -0.98
C GLY A 144 8.76 -12.08 -1.59
N ALA A 145 9.43 -13.22 -1.38
CA ALA A 145 10.72 -13.50 -2.01
C ALA A 145 10.63 -13.48 -3.56
N LYS A 146 9.56 -14.05 -4.14
CA LYS A 146 9.32 -14.02 -5.60
C LYS A 146 8.98 -12.62 -6.12
N VAL A 147 8.23 -11.85 -5.34
CA VAL A 147 7.93 -10.44 -5.65
C VAL A 147 9.21 -9.64 -5.69
N MET A 148 10.06 -9.77 -4.67
CA MET A 148 11.36 -9.10 -4.61
C MET A 148 12.28 -9.51 -5.77
N GLU A 149 12.38 -10.81 -6.08
CA GLU A 149 13.18 -11.31 -7.21
C GLU A 149 12.75 -10.69 -8.53
N ARG A 150 11.43 -10.61 -8.79
CA ARG A 150 10.93 -10.02 -10.03
C ARG A 150 11.17 -8.51 -10.08
N ALA A 151 10.87 -7.79 -9.01
CA ALA A 151 11.08 -6.36 -8.91
C ALA A 151 12.57 -5.96 -9.08
N ALA A 152 13.48 -6.79 -8.56
CA ALA A 152 14.93 -6.57 -8.68
C ALA A 152 15.42 -6.52 -10.13
N ARG A 153 14.78 -7.19 -11.08
CA ARG A 153 15.14 -7.17 -12.52
C ARG A 153 15.05 -5.77 -13.11
N ARG A 154 14.22 -4.90 -12.55
CA ARG A 154 14.02 -3.51 -12.97
C ARG A 154 14.48 -2.51 -11.93
N LEU A 155 15.11 -2.97 -10.85
CA LEU A 155 15.49 -2.17 -9.68
C LEU A 155 14.30 -1.44 -9.05
N THR A 156 13.09 -2.00 -9.19
CA THR A 156 11.87 -1.48 -8.57
C THR A 156 11.94 -1.71 -7.07
N PRO A 157 11.86 -0.66 -6.22
CA PRO A 157 11.86 -0.82 -4.78
C PRO A 157 10.61 -1.56 -4.31
N VAL A 158 10.76 -2.35 -3.25
CA VAL A 158 9.67 -3.11 -2.64
C VAL A 158 9.59 -2.85 -1.14
N SER A 159 8.37 -2.81 -0.61
CA SER A 159 8.07 -2.94 0.80
C SER A 159 7.30 -4.25 0.99
N LEU A 160 7.71 -5.05 1.95
CA LEU A 160 7.18 -6.39 2.16
C LEU A 160 6.67 -6.53 3.60
N GLU A 161 5.35 -6.68 3.73
CA GLU A 161 4.70 -7.06 4.98
C GLU A 161 4.43 -8.56 4.95
N LEU A 162 5.18 -9.31 5.75
CA LEU A 162 5.24 -10.77 5.68
C LEU A 162 4.68 -11.42 6.95
N GLY A 163 4.46 -12.73 6.86
CA GLY A 163 3.99 -13.50 8.00
C GLY A 163 5.04 -13.60 9.12
N GLY A 164 4.53 -13.74 10.33
CA GLY A 164 5.29 -14.07 11.53
C GLY A 164 4.75 -15.33 12.18
N LYS A 165 5.28 -15.68 13.35
CA LYS A 165 4.81 -16.78 14.19
C LYS A 165 4.65 -16.30 15.62
N ASP A 166 3.46 -15.78 15.90
CA ASP A 166 3.11 -15.34 17.24
C ASP A 166 2.92 -16.55 18.18
N PRO A 167 3.34 -16.44 19.43
CA PRO A 167 3.11 -17.49 20.41
C PRO A 167 1.65 -17.54 20.83
N MET A 168 1.09 -18.74 20.90
CA MET A 168 -0.23 -19.00 21.47
C MET A 168 -0.07 -19.98 22.63
N ILE A 169 -0.47 -19.58 23.84
CA ILE A 169 -0.43 -20.40 25.06
C ILE A 169 -1.87 -20.68 25.45
N VAL A 170 -2.24 -21.96 25.46
CA VAL A 170 -3.55 -22.42 25.96
C VAL A 170 -3.31 -22.98 27.35
N LEU A 171 -3.96 -22.40 28.36
CA LEU A 171 -3.95 -22.88 29.73
C LEU A 171 -5.09 -23.86 29.95
N GLU A 172 -4.91 -24.83 30.88
CA GLU A 172 -5.94 -25.79 31.28
C GLU A 172 -7.09 -25.12 32.03
#